data_a0eca3feeebfdad2ee43acae94d85547
#
_entry.id   a0eca3feeebfdad2ee43acae94d85547
#
_cell.length_a   1.000
_cell.length_b   1.000
_cell.length_c   1.000
_cell.angle_alpha   90.00
_cell.angle_beta   90.00
_cell.angle_gamma   90.00
#
_symmetry.space_group_name_H-M   'P 1'
#
loop_
_entity.id
_entity.type
_entity.pdbx_description
1 polymer ?
#
loop_
_entity_poly.entity_id
_entity_poly.type
_entity_poly.pdbx_seq_one_letter_code
_entity_poly.pdbx_strand_id
1 'polypeptide(L)'
;MRKVLAILLLAAAVGLGFYALRPANNGSNSSLTVYCAAGLKKPIEAIAAQYREEFGTQIELQFGGTGTLLSQLRIANKGDLFIAADDGSLADARKLEVIREVLPLAVQHPVIAVAKGNPKGIATLADLEKPDVKLALPNPEAASIGKVAKNILGASWDTLAKKAAVMKPTVTEIAADVKLGASDAALVWDSTVPQFDGLEAIKLPELSGHAEKASAAVLKSAKSSFDALKFARYLSAPEKGGTTFAKHGFQAAGGDKWAVKPEVILYSGGVNRPAIQDLVQEFANHEGISVTTVFNGCGILCAAMKTMKDTTNPKFPDVYYACDVCFVPPVAEHFPEAVLLTEAEIVIAVPKGNPKNIKTLADLAQNGLRVGLCNAEQSTLGFMSAGILRSMNLFDSVMKNASSQVPTGDFLVNQLRTGSLDAAVVYRTNIQSQPDHFDAIPLPADKAKAIQPFAVRKDSRYSAIGHRMLDYLKANKGSFEKAGFVWRGDTAPVKSGELEIPDYLKQK
;
A
#
# COMPACT_ATOMS: atom_id res chain seq x y z
N MET A 1 14.63 -48.26 42.74
CA MET A 1 13.47 -48.44 41.88
C MET A 1 12.36 -47.37 42.08
N ARG A 2 11.87 -47.06 43.32
CA ARG A 2 10.80 -46.07 43.56
C ARG A 2 11.11 -44.64 43.09
N LYS A 3 12.36 -44.14 43.20
CA LYS A 3 12.75 -42.79 42.76
C LYS A 3 12.82 -42.63 41.23
N VAL A 4 13.17 -43.68 40.47
CA VAL A 4 13.21 -43.65 39.03
C VAL A 4 11.80 -43.67 38.42
N LEU A 5 10.87 -44.40 39.05
CA LEU A 5 9.47 -44.45 38.65
C LEU A 5 8.77 -43.09 38.84
N ALA A 6 9.10 -42.37 39.93
CA ALA A 6 8.56 -41.02 40.17
C ALA A 6 9.04 -39.98 39.15
N ILE A 7 10.30 -40.06 38.70
CA ILE A 7 10.85 -39.17 37.68
C ILE A 7 10.21 -39.43 36.29
N LEU A 8 9.97 -40.70 35.96
CA LEU A 8 9.29 -41.05 34.69
C LEU A 8 7.82 -40.64 34.68
N LEU A 9 7.13 -40.74 35.83
CA LEU A 9 5.74 -40.26 35.96
C LEU A 9 5.67 -38.73 35.90
N LEU A 10 6.64 -38.00 36.46
CA LEU A 10 6.70 -36.54 36.36
C LEU A 10 7.02 -36.08 34.94
N ALA A 11 7.92 -36.76 34.24
CA ALA A 11 8.23 -36.47 32.84
C ALA A 11 7.03 -36.75 31.90
N ALA A 12 6.28 -37.82 32.17
CA ALA A 12 5.05 -38.14 31.46
C ALA A 12 3.93 -37.10 31.72
N ALA A 13 3.79 -36.62 32.96
CA ALA A 13 2.82 -35.60 33.33
C ALA A 13 3.16 -34.24 32.74
N VAL A 14 4.44 -33.87 32.68
CA VAL A 14 4.92 -32.64 32.01
C VAL A 14 4.74 -32.75 30.49
N GLY A 15 5.02 -33.92 29.88
CA GLY A 15 4.78 -34.16 28.46
C GLY A 15 3.29 -34.10 28.07
N LEU A 16 2.41 -34.67 28.90
CA LEU A 16 0.95 -34.58 28.75
C LEU A 16 0.44 -33.14 28.97
N GLY A 17 1.01 -32.40 29.94
CA GLY A 17 0.69 -31.00 30.17
C GLY A 17 1.07 -30.10 28.96
N PHE A 18 2.23 -30.33 28.35
CA PHE A 18 2.62 -29.63 27.12
C PHE A 18 1.77 -30.01 25.88
N TYR A 19 1.26 -31.25 25.83
CA TYR A 19 0.35 -31.69 24.78
C TYR A 19 -1.07 -31.14 24.97
N ALA A 20 -1.52 -30.97 26.19
CA ALA A 20 -2.82 -30.39 26.53
C ALA A 20 -2.83 -28.84 26.45
N LEU A 21 -1.67 -28.19 26.55
CA LEU A 21 -1.49 -26.74 26.41
C LEU A 21 -1.17 -26.32 24.96
N ARG A 22 -1.13 -27.25 24.01
CA ARG A 22 -1.25 -26.82 22.60
C ARG A 22 -2.62 -26.12 22.48
N PRO A 23 -2.66 -24.82 22.09
CA PRO A 23 -3.94 -24.20 21.84
C PRO A 23 -4.65 -25.12 20.86
N ALA A 24 -5.83 -25.61 21.27
CA ALA A 24 -6.71 -26.29 20.35
C ALA A 24 -6.85 -25.33 19.15
N ASN A 25 -6.26 -25.74 18.04
CA ASN A 25 -6.45 -25.05 16.79
C ASN A 25 -7.95 -25.29 16.49
N ASN A 26 -8.81 -24.43 17.06
CA ASN A 26 -10.20 -24.28 16.63
C ASN A 26 -10.11 -23.73 15.20
N GLY A 27 -9.54 -24.55 14.32
CA GLY A 27 -9.58 -24.35 12.90
C GLY A 27 -11.05 -24.29 12.52
N SER A 28 -11.58 -23.07 12.49
CA SER A 28 -12.65 -22.83 11.55
C SER A 28 -12.15 -23.44 10.25
N ASN A 29 -12.89 -24.37 9.65
CA ASN A 29 -12.64 -24.93 8.32
C ASN A 29 -12.76 -23.78 7.30
N SER A 30 -11.89 -22.75 7.42
CA SER A 30 -11.83 -21.66 6.48
C SER A 30 -11.19 -22.19 5.21
N SER A 31 -11.89 -22.08 4.11
CA SER A 31 -11.34 -22.35 2.79
C SER A 31 -11.29 -21.06 1.99
N LEU A 32 -10.23 -20.88 1.21
CA LEU A 32 -10.09 -19.80 0.25
C LEU A 32 -10.11 -20.38 -1.16
N THR A 33 -10.95 -19.85 -2.02
CA THR A 33 -10.99 -20.19 -3.44
C THR A 33 -10.11 -19.23 -4.22
N VAL A 34 -9.11 -19.76 -4.92
CA VAL A 34 -8.09 -18.99 -5.64
C VAL A 34 -8.09 -19.36 -7.12
N TYR A 35 -8.38 -18.41 -7.98
CA TYR A 35 -8.23 -18.53 -9.43
C TYR A 35 -6.80 -18.12 -9.81
N CYS A 36 -6.02 -19.04 -10.37
CA CYS A 36 -4.60 -18.84 -10.57
C CYS A 36 -4.17 -19.13 -12.01
N ALA A 37 -3.41 -18.22 -12.61
CA ALA A 37 -2.78 -18.43 -13.90
C ALA A 37 -1.95 -19.71 -13.92
N ALA A 38 -2.14 -20.56 -14.94
CA ALA A 38 -1.56 -21.90 -15.04
C ALA A 38 -0.03 -21.93 -14.97
N GLY A 39 0.65 -20.87 -15.43
CA GLY A 39 2.11 -20.74 -15.36
C GLY A 39 2.68 -20.68 -13.93
N LEU A 40 1.84 -20.31 -12.94
CA LEU A 40 2.22 -20.24 -11.53
C LEU A 40 1.82 -21.50 -10.73
N LYS A 41 1.29 -22.54 -11.39
CA LYS A 41 0.73 -23.72 -10.71
C LYS A 41 1.69 -24.31 -9.68
N LYS A 42 2.90 -24.68 -10.08
CA LYS A 42 3.86 -25.37 -9.21
C LYS A 42 4.22 -24.57 -7.94
N PRO A 43 4.65 -23.30 -8.03
CA PRO A 43 4.95 -22.53 -6.83
C PRO A 43 3.71 -22.28 -5.96
N ILE A 44 2.54 -22.03 -6.55
CA ILE A 44 1.32 -21.74 -5.77
C ILE A 44 0.83 -23.00 -5.04
N GLU A 45 0.87 -24.19 -5.65
CA GLU A 45 0.55 -25.45 -4.96
C GLU A 45 1.47 -25.70 -3.76
N ALA A 46 2.78 -25.47 -3.94
CA ALA A 46 3.75 -25.62 -2.85
C ALA A 46 3.50 -24.63 -1.70
N ILE A 47 3.24 -23.35 -2.03
CA ILE A 47 2.96 -22.33 -1.02
C ILE A 47 1.62 -22.59 -0.32
N ALA A 48 0.58 -23.02 -1.04
CA ALA A 48 -0.72 -23.37 -0.47
C ALA A 48 -0.60 -24.55 0.52
N ALA A 49 0.22 -25.56 0.21
CA ALA A 49 0.51 -26.66 1.11
C ALA A 49 1.19 -26.19 2.40
N GLN A 50 2.22 -25.34 2.29
CA GLN A 50 2.91 -24.73 3.45
C GLN A 50 1.95 -23.88 4.29
N TYR A 51 1.13 -23.06 3.65
CA TYR A 51 0.16 -22.22 4.35
C TYR A 51 -0.89 -23.05 5.12
N ARG A 52 -1.37 -24.14 4.49
CA ARG A 52 -2.28 -25.08 5.15
C ARG A 52 -1.64 -25.75 6.37
N GLU A 53 -0.37 -26.15 6.27
CA GLU A 53 0.37 -26.72 7.38
C GLU A 53 0.54 -25.73 8.54
N GLU A 54 0.86 -24.45 8.24
CA GLU A 54 1.07 -23.43 9.25
C GLU A 54 -0.23 -22.92 9.90
N PHE A 55 -1.34 -22.81 9.13
CA PHE A 55 -2.56 -22.11 9.57
C PHE A 55 -3.83 -22.97 9.56
N GLY A 56 -3.79 -24.19 9.04
CA GLY A 56 -4.97 -25.05 8.92
C GLY A 56 -5.97 -24.62 7.84
N THR A 57 -5.73 -23.50 7.13
CA THR A 57 -6.65 -22.99 6.10
C THR A 57 -6.50 -23.78 4.82
N GLN A 58 -7.62 -24.29 4.28
CA GLN A 58 -7.65 -24.98 2.99
C GLN A 58 -7.63 -23.98 1.84
N ILE A 59 -6.74 -24.17 0.86
CA ILE A 59 -6.67 -23.37 -0.36
C ILE A 59 -7.17 -24.19 -1.54
N GLU A 60 -8.32 -23.79 -2.10
CA GLU A 60 -8.94 -24.42 -3.27
C GLU A 60 -8.44 -23.72 -4.53
N LEU A 61 -7.59 -24.39 -5.30
CA LEU A 61 -6.90 -23.81 -6.45
C LEU A 61 -7.64 -24.18 -7.76
N GLN A 62 -7.94 -23.18 -8.57
CA GLN A 62 -8.46 -23.32 -9.91
C GLN A 62 -7.47 -22.72 -10.91
N PHE A 63 -6.93 -23.56 -11.80
CA PHE A 63 -5.91 -23.14 -12.76
C PHE A 63 -6.47 -22.98 -14.18
N GLY A 64 -5.98 -21.95 -14.88
CA GLY A 64 -6.36 -21.70 -16.28
C GLY A 64 -5.54 -20.58 -16.90
N GLY A 65 -5.79 -20.26 -18.14
CA GLY A 65 -5.27 -19.04 -18.76
C GLY A 65 -5.90 -17.83 -18.09
N THR A 66 -5.10 -16.77 -17.88
CA THR A 66 -5.54 -15.59 -17.11
C THR A 66 -6.82 -14.95 -17.70
N GLY A 67 -6.92 -14.82 -19.04
CA GLY A 67 -8.10 -14.30 -19.71
C GLY A 67 -9.35 -15.18 -19.53
N THR A 68 -9.17 -16.51 -19.58
CA THR A 68 -10.24 -17.48 -19.33
C THR A 68 -10.77 -17.36 -17.91
N LEU A 69 -9.85 -17.29 -16.91
CA LEU A 69 -10.22 -17.14 -15.51
C LEU A 69 -10.95 -15.82 -15.24
N LEU A 70 -10.50 -14.72 -15.86
CA LEU A 70 -11.16 -13.42 -15.72
C LEU A 70 -12.59 -13.45 -16.28
N SER A 71 -12.80 -14.14 -17.43
CA SER A 71 -14.12 -14.34 -18.02
C SER A 71 -15.03 -15.17 -17.11
N GLN A 72 -14.51 -16.19 -16.46
CA GLN A 72 -15.23 -17.00 -15.47
C GLN A 72 -15.62 -16.17 -14.24
N LEU A 73 -14.68 -15.37 -13.70
CA LEU A 73 -14.93 -14.51 -12.54
C LEU A 73 -16.04 -13.50 -12.79
N ARG A 74 -16.08 -12.90 -14.00
CA ARG A 74 -17.13 -11.96 -14.39
C ARG A 74 -18.53 -12.58 -14.30
N ILE A 75 -18.66 -13.88 -14.62
CA ILE A 75 -19.96 -14.59 -14.62
C ILE A 75 -20.27 -15.15 -13.24
N ALA A 76 -19.29 -15.80 -12.60
CA ALA A 76 -19.50 -16.54 -11.36
C ALA A 76 -19.64 -15.62 -10.14
N ASN A 77 -18.98 -14.47 -10.15
CA ASN A 77 -18.91 -13.48 -9.05
C ASN A 77 -18.70 -14.15 -7.68
N LYS A 78 -17.74 -15.07 -7.60
CA LYS A 78 -17.40 -15.83 -6.39
C LYS A 78 -15.91 -16.13 -6.36
N GLY A 79 -15.36 -16.38 -5.17
CA GLY A 79 -13.95 -16.67 -4.90
C GLY A 79 -13.32 -15.57 -4.05
N ASP A 80 -12.09 -15.79 -3.64
CA ASP A 80 -11.41 -14.94 -2.67
C ASP A 80 -10.18 -14.24 -3.27
N LEU A 81 -9.42 -14.94 -4.14
CA LEU A 81 -8.24 -14.37 -4.79
C LEU A 81 -8.22 -14.69 -6.30
N PHE A 82 -7.70 -13.74 -7.07
CA PHE A 82 -7.33 -13.89 -8.47
C PHE A 82 -5.83 -13.63 -8.63
N ILE A 83 -5.08 -14.64 -9.10
CA ILE A 83 -3.65 -14.54 -9.36
C ILE A 83 -3.45 -14.44 -10.87
N ALA A 84 -3.21 -13.22 -11.32
CA ALA A 84 -2.95 -12.91 -12.72
C ALA A 84 -1.45 -13.01 -13.02
N ALA A 85 -1.10 -13.31 -14.26
CA ALA A 85 0.28 -13.40 -14.70
C ALA A 85 0.77 -12.13 -15.45
N ASP A 86 -0.03 -11.07 -15.50
CA ASP A 86 0.32 -9.80 -16.16
C ASP A 86 -0.49 -8.62 -15.60
N ASP A 87 0.08 -7.40 -15.75
CA ASP A 87 -0.53 -6.16 -15.28
C ASP A 87 -1.76 -5.76 -16.12
N GLY A 88 -1.79 -6.11 -17.40
CA GLY A 88 -2.90 -5.81 -18.31
C GLY A 88 -4.19 -6.52 -17.93
N SER A 89 -4.11 -7.79 -17.50
CA SER A 89 -5.25 -8.55 -16.99
C SER A 89 -5.79 -7.98 -15.68
N LEU A 90 -4.93 -7.46 -14.83
CA LEU A 90 -5.35 -6.75 -13.61
C LEU A 90 -6.04 -5.43 -13.91
N ALA A 91 -5.55 -4.69 -14.92
CA ALA A 91 -6.22 -3.47 -15.38
C ALA A 91 -7.63 -3.76 -15.91
N ASP A 92 -7.81 -4.86 -16.65
CA ASP A 92 -9.13 -5.31 -17.10
C ASP A 92 -10.03 -5.74 -15.93
N ALA A 93 -9.48 -6.47 -14.93
CA ALA A 93 -10.20 -6.86 -13.74
C ALA A 93 -10.67 -5.64 -12.90
N ARG A 94 -9.86 -4.55 -12.87
CA ARG A 94 -10.26 -3.28 -12.24
C ARG A 94 -11.41 -2.60 -13.01
N LYS A 95 -11.33 -2.55 -14.35
CA LYS A 95 -12.41 -2.00 -15.18
C LYS A 95 -13.74 -2.78 -15.02
N LEU A 96 -13.64 -4.08 -14.81
CA LEU A 96 -14.78 -4.94 -14.50
C LEU A 96 -15.25 -4.83 -13.04
N GLU A 97 -14.54 -4.07 -12.23
CA GLU A 97 -14.80 -3.87 -10.81
C GLU A 97 -14.88 -5.16 -9.97
N VAL A 98 -14.16 -6.22 -10.35
CA VAL A 98 -14.19 -7.51 -9.65
C VAL A 98 -13.09 -7.66 -8.60
N ILE A 99 -12.07 -6.80 -8.59
CA ILE A 99 -10.93 -6.84 -7.65
C ILE A 99 -10.84 -5.62 -6.76
N ARG A 100 -10.11 -5.77 -5.65
CA ARG A 100 -9.74 -4.73 -4.69
C ARG A 100 -8.22 -4.57 -4.66
N GLU A 101 -7.56 -4.94 -3.55
CA GLU A 101 -6.13 -4.83 -3.34
C GLU A 101 -5.37 -5.78 -4.27
N VAL A 102 -4.19 -5.33 -4.70
CA VAL A 102 -3.28 -6.10 -5.55
C VAL A 102 -1.90 -6.14 -4.89
N LEU A 103 -1.37 -7.36 -4.72
CA LEU A 103 -0.06 -7.60 -4.16
C LEU A 103 0.83 -8.26 -5.21
N PRO A 104 1.93 -7.63 -5.65
CA PRO A 104 2.90 -8.24 -6.56
C PRO A 104 3.57 -9.46 -5.94
N LEU A 105 3.74 -10.52 -6.74
CA LEU A 105 4.34 -11.80 -6.30
C LEU A 105 5.70 -12.05 -6.95
N ALA A 106 5.75 -11.91 -8.29
CA ALA A 106 6.92 -12.21 -9.07
C ALA A 106 6.99 -11.35 -10.34
N VAL A 107 8.18 -11.24 -10.92
CA VAL A 107 8.45 -10.62 -12.23
C VAL A 107 8.84 -11.70 -13.19
N GLN A 108 8.39 -11.61 -14.45
CA GLN A 108 8.67 -12.56 -15.51
C GLN A 108 8.76 -11.85 -16.87
N HIS A 109 9.46 -12.47 -17.82
CA HIS A 109 9.71 -11.90 -19.14
C HIS A 109 9.28 -12.86 -20.23
N PRO A 110 8.77 -12.38 -21.38
CA PRO A 110 8.50 -13.23 -22.53
C PRO A 110 9.82 -13.77 -23.13
N VAL A 111 9.84 -15.06 -23.45
CA VAL A 111 10.96 -15.74 -24.10
C VAL A 111 10.44 -16.79 -25.09
N ILE A 112 11.33 -17.31 -25.94
CA ILE A 112 11.03 -18.49 -26.73
C ILE A 112 11.59 -19.71 -26.01
N ALA A 113 10.73 -20.70 -25.73
CA ALA A 113 11.14 -22.00 -25.25
C ALA A 113 11.44 -22.92 -26.44
N VAL A 114 12.57 -23.62 -26.39
CA VAL A 114 12.97 -24.62 -27.35
C VAL A 114 13.45 -25.87 -26.60
N ALA A 115 13.57 -27.01 -27.30
CA ALA A 115 14.23 -28.19 -26.74
C ALA A 115 15.70 -27.90 -26.44
N LYS A 116 16.25 -28.51 -25.39
CA LYS A 116 17.64 -28.32 -24.95
C LYS A 116 18.62 -28.58 -26.11
N GLY A 117 19.57 -27.65 -26.27
CA GLY A 117 20.53 -27.66 -27.37
C GLY A 117 20.02 -26.98 -28.64
N ASN A 118 18.81 -26.39 -28.60
CA ASN A 118 18.22 -25.59 -29.67
C ASN A 118 18.40 -26.22 -31.09
N PRO A 119 17.82 -27.39 -31.34
CA PRO A 119 18.13 -28.19 -32.55
C PRO A 119 17.74 -27.48 -33.86
N LYS A 120 16.87 -26.47 -33.83
CA LYS A 120 16.48 -25.65 -34.99
C LYS A 120 17.30 -24.36 -35.13
N GLY A 121 18.25 -24.09 -34.22
CA GLY A 121 19.11 -22.90 -34.26
C GLY A 121 18.33 -21.58 -34.20
N ILE A 122 17.29 -21.52 -33.38
CA ILE A 122 16.43 -20.32 -33.23
C ILE A 122 17.20 -19.27 -32.46
N ALA A 123 17.43 -18.11 -33.06
CA ALA A 123 18.14 -16.98 -32.45
C ALA A 123 17.46 -15.62 -32.68
N THR A 124 16.57 -15.53 -33.67
CA THR A 124 15.87 -14.32 -34.08
C THR A 124 14.39 -14.60 -34.29
N LEU A 125 13.59 -13.52 -34.32
CA LEU A 125 12.16 -13.61 -34.64
C LEU A 125 11.92 -14.26 -36.02
N ALA A 126 12.77 -13.94 -37.00
CA ALA A 126 12.70 -14.50 -38.36
C ALA A 126 12.92 -16.01 -38.39
N ASP A 127 13.69 -16.57 -37.43
CA ASP A 127 13.87 -18.02 -37.39
C ASP A 127 12.57 -18.76 -37.06
N LEU A 128 11.66 -18.12 -36.34
CA LEU A 128 10.33 -18.66 -36.02
C LEU A 128 9.43 -18.75 -37.27
N GLU A 129 9.75 -18.00 -38.30
CA GLU A 129 8.99 -17.98 -39.56
C GLU A 129 9.44 -19.06 -40.57
N LYS A 130 10.56 -19.77 -40.32
CA LYS A 130 11.10 -20.82 -41.22
C LYS A 130 10.08 -21.94 -41.45
N PRO A 131 9.95 -22.45 -42.69
CA PRO A 131 8.94 -23.48 -43.04
C PRO A 131 9.03 -24.76 -42.22
N ASP A 132 10.23 -25.15 -41.80
CA ASP A 132 10.52 -26.38 -41.06
C ASP A 132 10.43 -26.21 -39.53
N VAL A 133 10.08 -25.03 -39.02
CA VAL A 133 9.88 -24.73 -37.59
C VAL A 133 8.41 -24.84 -37.22
N LYS A 134 8.05 -25.78 -36.37
CA LYS A 134 6.69 -25.92 -35.79
C LYS A 134 6.55 -24.96 -34.58
N LEU A 135 5.90 -23.83 -34.77
CA LEU A 135 5.72 -22.82 -33.73
C LEU A 135 4.42 -23.05 -32.97
N ALA A 136 4.49 -23.08 -31.62
CA ALA A 136 3.33 -23.02 -30.73
C ALA A 136 3.19 -21.63 -30.16
N LEU A 137 2.00 -21.02 -30.25
CA LEU A 137 1.70 -19.70 -29.69
C LEU A 137 0.60 -19.78 -28.64
N PRO A 138 0.66 -18.90 -27.62
CA PRO A 138 -0.42 -18.75 -26.67
C PRO A 138 -1.59 -17.96 -27.31
N ASN A 139 -2.83 -18.41 -27.05
CA ASN A 139 -4.01 -17.68 -27.51
C ASN A 139 -4.12 -16.33 -26.77
N PRO A 140 -4.13 -15.17 -27.45
CA PRO A 140 -4.18 -13.85 -26.82
C PRO A 140 -5.43 -13.58 -25.97
N GLU A 141 -6.55 -14.21 -26.31
CA GLU A 141 -7.83 -14.03 -25.59
C GLU A 141 -7.88 -14.86 -24.30
N ALA A 142 -7.08 -15.94 -24.23
CA ALA A 142 -7.10 -16.88 -23.11
C ALA A 142 -5.88 -16.75 -22.20
N ALA A 143 -4.67 -16.60 -22.78
CA ALA A 143 -3.40 -16.57 -22.08
C ALA A 143 -2.81 -15.15 -22.01
N SER A 144 -2.41 -14.69 -20.83
CA SER A 144 -1.78 -13.40 -20.63
C SER A 144 -0.55 -13.17 -21.51
N ILE A 145 0.35 -14.15 -21.59
CA ILE A 145 1.53 -14.08 -22.45
C ILE A 145 1.19 -13.85 -23.92
N GLY A 146 0.09 -14.40 -24.41
CA GLY A 146 -0.41 -14.17 -25.76
C GLY A 146 -0.84 -12.73 -25.99
N LYS A 147 -1.58 -12.16 -25.05
CA LYS A 147 -2.00 -10.75 -25.08
C LYS A 147 -0.80 -9.82 -25.04
N VAL A 148 0.14 -10.07 -24.13
CA VAL A 148 1.37 -9.28 -23.98
C VAL A 148 2.23 -9.35 -25.24
N ALA A 149 2.49 -10.54 -25.76
CA ALA A 149 3.29 -10.72 -26.96
C ALA A 149 2.64 -10.09 -28.20
N LYS A 150 1.34 -10.20 -28.37
CA LYS A 150 0.60 -9.51 -29.44
C LYS A 150 0.78 -8.00 -29.38
N ASN A 151 0.72 -7.42 -28.19
CA ASN A 151 0.92 -5.97 -28.02
C ASN A 151 2.37 -5.54 -28.31
N ILE A 152 3.36 -6.35 -27.90
CA ILE A 152 4.79 -6.06 -28.11
C ILE A 152 5.16 -6.19 -29.60
N LEU A 153 4.78 -7.31 -30.23
CA LEU A 153 5.22 -7.67 -31.56
C LEU A 153 4.40 -6.99 -32.69
N GLY A 154 3.18 -6.51 -32.40
CA GLY A 154 2.33 -5.83 -33.39
C GLY A 154 2.16 -6.62 -34.69
N ALA A 155 2.57 -6.05 -35.81
CA ALA A 155 2.45 -6.69 -37.14
C ALA A 155 3.22 -8.03 -37.25
N SER A 156 4.36 -8.17 -36.54
CA SER A 156 5.11 -9.44 -36.51
C SER A 156 4.31 -10.54 -35.81
N TRP A 157 3.47 -10.20 -34.85
CA TRP A 157 2.56 -11.17 -34.23
C TRP A 157 1.60 -11.78 -35.26
N ASP A 158 1.02 -10.96 -36.16
CA ASP A 158 0.05 -11.45 -37.14
C ASP A 158 0.71 -12.42 -38.14
N THR A 159 1.98 -12.20 -38.48
CA THR A 159 2.77 -13.11 -39.31
C THR A 159 3.00 -14.45 -38.58
N LEU A 160 3.48 -14.40 -37.34
CA LEU A 160 3.71 -15.58 -36.53
C LEU A 160 2.41 -16.36 -36.25
N ALA A 161 1.30 -15.63 -36.01
CA ALA A 161 0.00 -16.23 -35.75
C ALA A 161 -0.55 -17.02 -36.93
N LYS A 162 -0.34 -16.53 -38.16
CA LYS A 162 -0.71 -17.24 -39.39
C LYS A 162 0.12 -18.50 -39.61
N LYS A 163 1.37 -18.47 -39.13
CA LYS A 163 2.33 -19.57 -39.27
C LYS A 163 2.21 -20.60 -38.14
N ALA A 164 1.71 -20.22 -36.97
CA ALA A 164 1.66 -21.10 -35.82
C ALA A 164 1.01 -22.45 -36.12
N ALA A 165 1.69 -23.53 -35.80
CA ALA A 165 1.16 -24.87 -35.93
C ALA A 165 -0.01 -25.12 -34.96
N VAL A 166 0.02 -24.45 -33.80
CA VAL A 166 -1.01 -24.57 -32.78
C VAL A 166 -1.08 -23.28 -31.92
N MET A 167 -2.29 -22.93 -31.49
CA MET A 167 -2.53 -21.95 -30.44
C MET A 167 -3.27 -22.60 -29.27
N LYS A 168 -2.78 -22.39 -28.04
CA LYS A 168 -3.38 -22.99 -26.83
C LYS A 168 -3.69 -21.96 -25.74
N PRO A 169 -4.64 -22.25 -24.86
CA PRO A 169 -5.14 -21.31 -23.86
C PRO A 169 -4.18 -21.08 -22.67
N THR A 170 -3.15 -21.95 -22.49
CA THR A 170 -2.22 -21.82 -21.37
C THR A 170 -0.76 -21.95 -21.81
N VAL A 171 0.11 -21.24 -21.10
CA VAL A 171 1.57 -21.30 -21.30
C VAL A 171 2.14 -22.68 -21.01
N THR A 172 1.54 -23.41 -20.09
CA THR A 172 1.99 -24.76 -19.71
C THR A 172 1.70 -25.80 -20.79
N GLU A 173 0.59 -25.66 -21.52
CA GLU A 173 0.27 -26.57 -22.63
C GLU A 173 1.23 -26.39 -23.80
N ILE A 174 1.56 -25.12 -24.18
CA ILE A 174 2.52 -24.89 -25.28
C ILE A 174 3.96 -25.28 -24.91
N ALA A 175 4.36 -25.10 -23.63
CA ALA A 175 5.66 -25.61 -23.15
C ALA A 175 5.72 -27.13 -23.17
N ALA A 176 4.62 -27.80 -22.82
CA ALA A 176 4.53 -29.26 -22.91
C ALA A 176 4.64 -29.76 -24.36
N ASP A 177 4.07 -29.04 -25.35
CA ASP A 177 4.20 -29.39 -26.77
C ASP A 177 5.68 -29.40 -27.22
N VAL A 178 6.46 -28.39 -26.78
CA VAL A 178 7.92 -28.39 -27.08
C VAL A 178 8.65 -29.53 -26.39
N LYS A 179 8.34 -29.79 -25.11
CA LYS A 179 8.94 -30.92 -24.37
C LYS A 179 8.66 -32.26 -25.01
N LEU A 180 7.48 -32.44 -25.58
CA LEU A 180 7.07 -33.70 -26.23
C LEU A 180 7.47 -33.76 -27.70
N GLY A 181 8.12 -32.73 -28.28
CA GLY A 181 8.51 -32.63 -29.67
C GLY A 181 7.35 -32.43 -30.65
N ALA A 182 6.16 -32.10 -30.17
CA ALA A 182 5.02 -31.71 -31.01
C ALA A 182 5.21 -30.34 -31.66
N SER A 183 5.98 -29.45 -31.01
CA SER A 183 6.44 -28.16 -31.52
C SER A 183 7.93 -27.98 -31.31
N ASP A 184 8.60 -27.23 -32.17
CA ASP A 184 10.04 -26.94 -32.11
C ASP A 184 10.32 -25.71 -31.21
N ALA A 185 9.39 -24.76 -31.19
CA ALA A 185 9.48 -23.52 -30.43
C ALA A 185 8.12 -23.10 -29.87
N ALA A 186 8.12 -22.44 -28.71
CA ALA A 186 6.94 -21.85 -28.11
C ALA A 186 7.24 -20.50 -27.44
N LEU A 187 6.30 -19.55 -27.53
CA LEU A 187 6.39 -18.28 -26.81
C LEU A 187 5.83 -18.46 -25.40
N VAL A 188 6.69 -18.34 -24.39
CA VAL A 188 6.39 -18.63 -22.98
C VAL A 188 6.99 -17.56 -22.06
N TRP A 189 6.66 -17.61 -20.77
CA TRP A 189 7.40 -16.86 -19.75
C TRP A 189 8.74 -17.54 -19.43
N ASP A 190 9.78 -16.75 -19.14
CA ASP A 190 11.09 -17.23 -18.68
C ASP A 190 10.96 -18.15 -17.46
N SER A 191 10.06 -17.82 -16.52
CA SER A 191 9.72 -18.63 -15.37
C SER A 191 9.06 -19.97 -15.68
N THR A 192 8.52 -20.16 -16.88
CA THR A 192 7.91 -21.42 -17.31
C THR A 192 8.98 -22.45 -17.69
N VAL A 193 10.06 -22.01 -18.32
CA VAL A 193 11.09 -22.90 -18.88
C VAL A 193 11.71 -23.84 -17.82
N PRO A 194 12.17 -23.35 -16.64
CA PRO A 194 12.75 -24.22 -15.62
C PRO A 194 11.75 -25.19 -14.97
N GLN A 195 10.46 -25.03 -15.23
CA GLN A 195 9.43 -25.95 -14.75
C GLN A 195 9.29 -27.21 -15.64
N PHE A 196 9.95 -27.22 -16.80
CA PHE A 196 9.92 -28.32 -17.77
C PHE A 196 11.35 -28.79 -18.09
N ASP A 197 11.74 -29.94 -17.56
CA ASP A 197 13.05 -30.54 -17.86
C ASP A 197 13.22 -30.75 -19.37
N GLY A 198 14.40 -30.43 -19.89
CA GLY A 198 14.73 -30.57 -21.30
C GLY A 198 14.34 -29.39 -22.18
N LEU A 199 13.87 -28.28 -21.61
CA LEU A 199 13.69 -27.02 -22.32
C LEU A 199 14.81 -26.03 -21.99
N GLU A 200 15.06 -25.11 -22.92
CA GLU A 200 15.88 -23.91 -22.72
C GLU A 200 15.19 -22.65 -23.24
N ALA A 201 15.57 -21.49 -22.68
CA ALA A 201 15.01 -20.22 -23.05
C ALA A 201 15.90 -19.46 -24.03
N ILE A 202 15.36 -19.02 -25.14
CA ILE A 202 15.98 -18.08 -26.06
C ILE A 202 15.41 -16.71 -25.85
N LYS A 203 16.26 -15.76 -25.47
CA LYS A 203 15.89 -14.35 -25.28
C LYS A 203 16.01 -13.62 -26.61
N LEU A 204 14.89 -13.13 -27.12
CA LEU A 204 14.86 -12.28 -28.31
C LEU A 204 14.89 -10.80 -27.90
N PRO A 205 15.65 -9.93 -28.61
CA PRO A 205 15.74 -8.49 -28.29
C PRO A 205 14.36 -7.82 -28.23
N GLU A 206 13.45 -8.18 -29.14
CA GLU A 206 12.10 -7.63 -29.25
C GLU A 206 11.23 -7.94 -28.01
N LEU A 207 11.54 -8.99 -27.25
CA LEU A 207 10.80 -9.45 -26.08
C LEU A 207 11.48 -9.10 -24.76
N SER A 208 12.82 -9.06 -24.74
CA SER A 208 13.62 -9.05 -23.51
C SER A 208 13.51 -7.76 -22.68
N GLY A 209 13.07 -6.64 -23.28
CA GLY A 209 12.85 -5.36 -22.58
C GLY A 209 11.52 -5.28 -21.83
N HIS A 210 10.66 -6.29 -21.92
CA HIS A 210 9.32 -6.27 -21.38
C HIS A 210 9.20 -7.17 -20.17
N ALA A 211 8.99 -6.57 -19.01
CA ALA A 211 8.76 -7.26 -17.75
C ALA A 211 7.28 -7.16 -17.35
N GLU A 212 6.69 -8.27 -16.93
CA GLU A 212 5.32 -8.32 -16.41
C GLU A 212 5.33 -8.85 -14.98
N LYS A 213 4.38 -8.33 -14.18
CA LYS A 213 4.21 -8.78 -12.79
C LYS A 213 3.11 -9.81 -12.70
N ALA A 214 3.45 -10.96 -12.14
CA ALA A 214 2.45 -11.85 -11.58
C ALA A 214 2.02 -11.30 -10.22
N SER A 215 0.72 -11.15 -10.00
CA SER A 215 0.20 -10.52 -8.77
C SER A 215 -1.06 -11.24 -8.27
N ALA A 216 -1.26 -11.22 -6.95
CA ALA A 216 -2.48 -11.66 -6.29
C ALA A 216 -3.41 -10.46 -6.08
N ALA A 217 -4.64 -10.57 -6.56
CA ALA A 217 -5.70 -9.59 -6.36
C ALA A 217 -6.79 -10.16 -5.45
N VAL A 218 -7.20 -9.41 -4.44
CA VAL A 218 -8.34 -9.76 -3.60
C VAL A 218 -9.63 -9.52 -4.39
N LEU A 219 -10.52 -10.51 -4.44
CA LEU A 219 -11.78 -10.38 -5.14
C LEU A 219 -12.80 -9.58 -4.30
N LYS A 220 -13.65 -8.78 -4.95
CA LYS A 220 -14.78 -8.13 -4.27
C LYS A 220 -15.74 -9.13 -3.66
N SER A 221 -15.83 -10.35 -4.22
CA SER A 221 -16.62 -11.47 -3.75
C SER A 221 -16.03 -12.24 -2.58
N ALA A 222 -14.82 -11.89 -2.12
CA ALA A 222 -14.15 -12.57 -1.01
C ALA A 222 -15.03 -12.57 0.24
N LYS A 223 -15.23 -13.75 0.83
CA LYS A 223 -16.04 -13.92 2.05
C LYS A 223 -15.39 -13.23 3.26
N SER A 224 -14.05 -13.26 3.30
CA SER A 224 -13.22 -12.62 4.31
C SER A 224 -12.05 -11.93 3.61
N SER A 225 -12.09 -10.60 3.51
CA SER A 225 -10.95 -9.83 2.98
C SER A 225 -9.70 -10.04 3.82
N PHE A 226 -9.86 -10.16 5.14
CA PHE A 226 -8.79 -10.46 6.09
C PHE A 226 -8.03 -11.75 5.72
N ASP A 227 -8.75 -12.88 5.52
CA ASP A 227 -8.12 -14.17 5.23
C ASP A 227 -7.48 -14.16 3.84
N ALA A 228 -8.15 -13.55 2.85
CA ALA A 228 -7.63 -13.38 1.51
C ALA A 228 -6.33 -12.53 1.50
N LEU A 229 -6.33 -11.38 2.19
CA LEU A 229 -5.16 -10.52 2.33
C LEU A 229 -4.03 -11.21 3.11
N LYS A 230 -4.34 -11.95 4.17
CA LYS A 230 -3.35 -12.72 4.92
C LYS A 230 -2.64 -13.73 4.02
N PHE A 231 -3.36 -14.48 3.20
CA PHE A 231 -2.76 -15.42 2.25
C PHE A 231 -2.00 -14.68 1.14
N ALA A 232 -2.53 -13.58 0.59
CA ALA A 232 -1.84 -12.76 -0.41
C ALA A 232 -0.53 -12.17 0.13
N ARG A 233 -0.48 -11.71 1.39
CA ARG A 233 0.76 -11.28 2.06
C ARG A 233 1.74 -12.44 2.23
N TYR A 234 1.26 -13.65 2.57
CA TYR A 234 2.11 -14.83 2.66
C TYR A 234 2.75 -15.18 1.30
N LEU A 235 1.98 -15.07 0.22
CA LEU A 235 2.46 -15.27 -1.16
C LEU A 235 3.54 -14.24 -1.54
N SER A 236 3.38 -12.97 -1.15
CA SER A 236 4.28 -11.88 -1.53
C SER A 236 5.51 -11.73 -0.62
N ALA A 237 5.47 -12.28 0.59
CA ALA A 237 6.55 -12.12 1.58
C ALA A 237 7.84 -12.79 1.11
N PRO A 238 9.01 -12.08 1.13
CA PRO A 238 10.27 -12.58 0.63
C PRO A 238 10.69 -13.93 1.26
N GLU A 239 10.51 -14.07 2.57
CA GLU A 239 10.90 -15.26 3.35
C GLU A 239 9.87 -16.41 3.31
N LYS A 240 8.71 -16.19 2.70
CA LYS A 240 7.64 -17.19 2.50
C LYS A 240 7.46 -17.52 1.03
N GLY A 241 6.46 -16.94 0.37
CA GLY A 241 6.20 -17.17 -1.05
C GLY A 241 7.39 -16.80 -1.93
N GLY A 242 8.10 -15.69 -1.64
CA GLY A 242 9.24 -15.24 -2.43
C GLY A 242 10.34 -16.30 -2.59
N THR A 243 10.69 -17.01 -1.50
CA THR A 243 11.68 -18.11 -1.57
C THR A 243 11.19 -19.28 -2.43
N THR A 244 9.89 -19.59 -2.39
CA THR A 244 9.31 -20.65 -3.20
C THR A 244 9.21 -20.26 -4.67
N PHE A 245 8.82 -19.02 -4.97
CA PHE A 245 8.86 -18.50 -6.35
C PHE A 245 10.26 -18.57 -6.94
N ALA A 246 11.29 -18.15 -6.19
CA ALA A 246 12.68 -18.24 -6.63
C ALA A 246 13.14 -19.68 -6.95
N LYS A 247 12.77 -20.65 -6.12
CA LYS A 247 13.05 -22.09 -6.36
C LYS A 247 12.42 -22.62 -7.65
N HIS A 248 11.33 -22.00 -8.10
CA HIS A 248 10.63 -22.37 -9.33
C HIS A 248 11.00 -21.48 -10.53
N GLY A 249 12.08 -20.71 -10.45
CA GLY A 249 12.63 -19.93 -11.57
C GLY A 249 11.96 -18.55 -11.77
N PHE A 250 11.19 -18.08 -10.82
CA PHE A 250 10.63 -16.74 -10.85
C PHE A 250 11.56 -15.74 -10.14
N GLN A 251 11.60 -14.52 -10.62
CA GLN A 251 12.16 -13.40 -9.87
C GLN A 251 11.09 -12.87 -8.91
N ALA A 252 11.30 -13.04 -7.59
CA ALA A 252 10.35 -12.50 -6.60
C ALA A 252 10.23 -10.96 -6.73
N ALA A 253 9.00 -10.45 -6.69
CA ALA A 253 8.75 -9.01 -6.82
C ALA A 253 9.13 -8.22 -5.55
N GLY A 254 9.29 -8.93 -4.43
CA GLY A 254 9.46 -8.33 -3.12
C GLY A 254 8.13 -7.81 -2.55
N GLY A 255 7.94 -8.02 -1.26
CA GLY A 255 6.76 -7.59 -0.53
C GLY A 255 7.15 -7.22 0.89
N ASP A 256 6.16 -6.99 1.74
CA ASP A 256 6.38 -6.76 3.16
C ASP A 256 6.95 -8.02 3.83
N LYS A 257 7.76 -7.83 4.87
CA LYS A 257 8.19 -8.95 5.72
C LYS A 257 6.98 -9.65 6.31
N TRP A 258 7.07 -10.98 6.37
CA TRP A 258 5.99 -11.76 6.93
C TRP A 258 5.81 -11.49 8.43
N ALA A 259 4.56 -11.27 8.80
CA ALA A 259 4.09 -11.35 10.17
C ALA A 259 2.64 -11.84 10.15
N VAL A 260 2.28 -12.68 11.13
CA VAL A 260 0.88 -13.15 11.27
C VAL A 260 -0.06 -11.96 11.47
N LYS A 261 0.37 -10.99 12.28
CA LYS A 261 -0.31 -9.71 12.50
C LYS A 261 0.73 -8.59 12.42
N PRO A 262 0.94 -7.97 11.26
CA PRO A 262 1.83 -6.83 11.12
C PRO A 262 1.48 -5.68 12.06
N GLU A 263 2.49 -5.01 12.60
CA GLU A 263 2.33 -3.82 13.43
C GLU A 263 2.93 -2.62 12.71
N VAL A 264 2.08 -1.71 12.24
CA VAL A 264 2.45 -0.50 11.50
C VAL A 264 2.39 0.70 12.43
N ILE A 265 3.38 1.57 12.39
CA ILE A 265 3.40 2.81 13.16
C ILE A 265 3.13 3.99 12.23
N LEU A 266 2.06 4.71 12.52
CA LEU A 266 1.67 5.94 11.85
C LEU A 266 1.94 7.15 12.76
N TYR A 267 2.86 8.04 12.36
CA TYR A 267 2.95 9.38 12.94
C TYR A 267 2.07 10.34 12.14
N SER A 268 1.18 11.02 12.81
CA SER A 268 0.26 11.95 12.15
C SER A 268 0.14 13.27 12.90
N GLY A 269 0.09 14.33 12.12
CA GLY A 269 -0.27 15.64 12.66
C GLY A 269 -1.66 15.63 13.31
N GLY A 270 -1.82 16.32 14.44
CA GLY A 270 -3.09 16.37 15.17
C GLY A 270 -4.26 16.89 14.32
N VAL A 271 -4.00 17.77 13.35
CA VAL A 271 -5.01 18.28 12.40
C VAL A 271 -5.73 17.18 11.63
N ASN A 272 -5.03 16.08 11.31
CA ASN A 272 -5.56 14.99 10.50
C ASN A 272 -6.52 14.06 11.27
N ARG A 273 -6.44 14.07 12.61
CA ARG A 273 -7.19 13.15 13.48
C ARG A 273 -8.68 13.04 13.15
N PRO A 274 -9.44 14.15 12.99
CA PRO A 274 -10.88 14.07 12.74
C PRO A 274 -11.26 13.32 11.46
N ALA A 275 -10.37 13.34 10.45
CA ALA A 275 -10.62 12.71 9.17
C ALA A 275 -10.17 11.23 9.10
N ILE A 276 -9.10 10.87 9.86
CA ILE A 276 -8.44 9.58 9.63
C ILE A 276 -8.54 8.59 10.80
N GLN A 277 -8.90 9.00 12.01
CA GLN A 277 -8.85 8.11 13.18
C GLN A 277 -9.67 6.83 12.95
N ASP A 278 -10.92 6.98 12.52
CA ASP A 278 -11.82 5.85 12.27
C ASP A 278 -11.41 5.10 11.01
N LEU A 279 -11.03 5.79 9.94
CA LEU A 279 -10.55 5.18 8.69
C LEU A 279 -9.31 4.30 8.89
N VAL A 280 -8.37 4.73 9.73
CA VAL A 280 -7.17 3.94 10.05
C VAL A 280 -7.55 2.67 10.83
N GLN A 281 -8.54 2.76 11.72
CA GLN A 281 -9.03 1.58 12.45
C GLN A 281 -9.79 0.62 11.53
N GLU A 282 -10.62 1.14 10.63
CA GLU A 282 -11.32 0.33 9.61
C GLU A 282 -10.32 -0.35 8.68
N PHE A 283 -9.30 0.38 8.21
CA PHE A 283 -8.20 -0.18 7.41
C PHE A 283 -7.46 -1.29 8.16
N ALA A 284 -7.13 -1.06 9.45
CA ALA A 284 -6.44 -2.05 10.26
C ALA A 284 -7.25 -3.35 10.40
N ASN A 285 -8.56 -3.24 10.60
CA ASN A 285 -9.48 -4.38 10.68
C ASN A 285 -9.58 -5.11 9.33
N HIS A 286 -9.68 -4.36 8.23
CA HIS A 286 -9.76 -4.90 6.88
C HIS A 286 -8.48 -5.66 6.48
N GLU A 287 -7.31 -5.07 6.74
CA GLU A 287 -6.00 -5.70 6.47
C GLU A 287 -5.65 -6.80 7.47
N GLY A 288 -6.28 -6.84 8.64
CA GLY A 288 -5.93 -7.77 9.71
C GLY A 288 -4.58 -7.46 10.37
N ILE A 289 -4.30 -6.19 10.58
CA ILE A 289 -3.05 -5.68 11.15
C ILE A 289 -3.32 -4.87 12.43
N SER A 290 -2.28 -4.47 13.13
CA SER A 290 -2.33 -3.42 14.13
C SER A 290 -1.74 -2.13 13.57
N VAL A 291 -2.40 -1.00 13.83
CA VAL A 291 -1.84 0.33 13.52
C VAL A 291 -1.73 1.13 14.81
N THR A 292 -0.50 1.43 15.21
CA THR A 292 -0.23 2.35 16.32
C THR A 292 -0.13 3.77 15.78
N THR A 293 -1.16 4.59 16.02
CA THR A 293 -1.19 5.98 15.57
C THR A 293 -0.74 6.92 16.68
N VAL A 294 0.27 7.76 16.39
CA VAL A 294 0.73 8.82 17.29
C VAL A 294 0.32 10.16 16.69
N PHE A 295 -0.68 10.80 17.30
CA PHE A 295 -1.11 12.15 16.93
C PHE A 295 -0.40 13.20 17.80
N ASN A 296 0.35 14.11 17.16
CA ASN A 296 1.00 15.21 17.87
C ASN A 296 1.27 16.40 16.94
N GLY A 297 1.84 17.48 17.47
CA GLY A 297 2.42 18.56 16.67
C GLY A 297 3.61 18.06 15.85
N CYS A 298 3.71 18.46 14.58
CA CYS A 298 4.73 17.94 13.67
C CYS A 298 6.16 18.31 14.09
N GLY A 299 6.38 19.43 14.80
CA GLY A 299 7.67 19.74 15.42
C GLY A 299 8.13 18.66 16.41
N ILE A 300 7.20 18.19 17.27
CA ILE A 300 7.48 17.10 18.23
C ILE A 300 7.74 15.78 17.51
N LEU A 301 6.93 15.45 16.47
CA LEU A 301 7.10 14.22 15.71
C LEU A 301 8.45 14.18 14.97
N CYS A 302 8.85 15.29 14.34
CA CYS A 302 10.15 15.40 13.68
C CYS A 302 11.32 15.30 14.68
N ALA A 303 11.22 15.96 15.84
CA ALA A 303 12.22 15.87 16.90
C ALA A 303 12.35 14.43 17.42
N ALA A 304 11.22 13.71 17.60
CA ALA A 304 11.21 12.31 18.00
C ALA A 304 11.92 11.42 16.96
N MET A 305 11.63 11.58 15.66
CA MET A 305 12.31 10.84 14.60
C MET A 305 13.81 11.12 14.56
N LYS A 306 14.22 12.38 14.67
CA LYS A 306 15.65 12.77 14.74
C LYS A 306 16.37 12.19 15.97
N THR A 307 15.68 12.10 17.11
CA THR A 307 16.25 11.54 18.35
C THR A 307 16.46 10.02 18.24
N MET A 308 15.59 9.31 17.54
CA MET A 308 15.73 7.87 17.31
C MET A 308 16.92 7.51 16.44
N LYS A 309 17.41 8.45 15.60
CA LYS A 309 18.63 8.36 14.74
C LYS A 309 18.65 7.20 13.74
N ASP A 310 17.87 6.14 13.97
CA ASP A 310 17.98 4.88 13.26
C ASP A 310 16.58 4.30 13.01
N THR A 311 16.31 3.96 11.75
CA THR A 311 15.08 3.32 11.30
C THR A 311 14.94 1.87 11.77
N THR A 312 16.01 1.27 12.32
CA THR A 312 15.94 -0.04 12.98
C THR A 312 15.22 0.00 14.33
N ASN A 313 15.06 1.19 14.92
CA ASN A 313 14.26 1.37 16.12
C ASN A 313 12.81 0.93 15.84
N PRO A 314 12.26 -0.05 16.58
CA PRO A 314 10.91 -0.56 16.35
C PRO A 314 9.80 0.48 16.54
N LYS A 315 10.10 1.63 17.15
CA LYS A 315 9.17 2.76 17.33
C LYS A 315 9.30 3.82 16.24
N PHE A 316 10.24 3.67 15.29
CA PHE A 316 10.36 4.60 14.17
C PHE A 316 9.15 4.42 13.23
N PRO A 317 8.46 5.50 12.79
CA PRO A 317 7.23 5.37 12.03
C PRO A 317 7.45 4.75 10.65
N ASP A 318 6.53 3.89 10.24
CA ASP A 318 6.44 3.33 8.89
C ASP A 318 5.79 4.31 7.92
N VAL A 319 4.88 5.13 8.46
CA VAL A 319 4.09 6.12 7.73
C VAL A 319 4.10 7.46 8.48
N TYR A 320 4.26 8.54 7.73
CA TYR A 320 4.18 9.90 8.25
C TYR A 320 3.15 10.72 7.48
N TYR A 321 2.13 11.21 8.17
CA TYR A 321 1.12 12.09 7.62
C TYR A 321 1.24 13.45 8.31
N ALA A 322 2.00 14.36 7.70
CA ALA A 322 2.36 15.64 8.29
C ALA A 322 1.19 16.63 8.33
N CYS A 323 1.31 17.65 9.19
CA CYS A 323 0.34 18.75 9.24
C CYS A 323 0.55 19.77 8.11
N ASP A 324 1.78 19.85 7.58
CA ASP A 324 2.14 20.77 6.50
C ASP A 324 3.42 20.33 5.80
N VAL A 325 3.61 20.78 4.57
CA VAL A 325 4.78 20.51 3.72
C VAL A 325 6.11 20.90 4.39
N CYS A 326 6.14 21.92 5.25
CA CYS A 326 7.38 22.39 5.88
C CYS A 326 8.00 21.40 6.88
N PHE A 327 7.29 20.37 7.30
CA PHE A 327 7.78 19.34 8.23
C PHE A 327 8.15 18.01 7.56
N VAL A 328 8.18 17.95 6.23
CA VAL A 328 8.61 16.75 5.48
C VAL A 328 10.07 16.82 5.06
N PRO A 329 10.61 17.96 4.53
CA PRO A 329 12.01 18.06 4.17
C PRO A 329 13.00 17.68 5.28
N PRO A 330 12.75 17.99 6.58
CA PRO A 330 13.64 17.60 7.67
C PRO A 330 13.79 16.09 7.88
N VAL A 331 12.91 15.27 7.30
CA VAL A 331 12.90 13.80 7.41
C VAL A 331 12.89 13.12 6.02
N ALA A 332 13.17 13.87 4.96
CA ALA A 332 13.17 13.40 3.57
C ALA A 332 14.14 12.23 3.32
N GLU A 333 15.20 12.09 4.10
CA GLU A 333 16.11 10.95 4.05
C GLU A 333 15.35 9.62 4.23
N HIS A 334 14.36 9.59 5.13
CA HIS A 334 13.58 8.41 5.45
C HIS A 334 12.28 8.33 4.62
N PHE A 335 11.73 9.47 4.26
CA PHE A 335 10.49 9.65 3.50
C PHE A 335 10.76 10.43 2.21
N PRO A 336 11.37 9.82 1.18
CA PRO A 336 11.87 10.54 0.00
C PRO A 336 10.76 11.10 -0.89
N GLU A 337 9.56 10.52 -0.83
CA GLU A 337 8.40 10.93 -1.62
C GLU A 337 7.18 11.11 -0.72
N ALA A 338 6.31 12.04 -1.09
CA ALA A 338 5.07 12.31 -0.41
C ALA A 338 3.93 12.63 -1.40
N VAL A 339 2.70 12.25 -1.04
CA VAL A 339 1.49 12.66 -1.73
C VAL A 339 0.85 13.80 -0.96
N LEU A 340 0.63 14.94 -1.62
CA LEU A 340 -0.09 16.08 -1.03
C LEU A 340 -1.57 15.74 -0.96
N LEU A 341 -2.01 15.21 0.19
CA LEU A 341 -3.30 14.53 0.31
C LEU A 341 -4.46 15.51 0.51
N THR A 342 -4.26 16.52 1.37
CA THR A 342 -5.30 17.50 1.75
C THR A 342 -4.73 18.90 1.92
N GLU A 343 -5.64 19.87 2.04
CA GLU A 343 -5.35 21.25 2.43
C GLU A 343 -6.33 21.66 3.55
N ALA A 344 -5.81 22.30 4.59
CA ALA A 344 -6.61 22.85 5.70
C ALA A 344 -6.41 24.35 5.82
N GLU A 345 -7.52 25.09 5.98
CA GLU A 345 -7.52 26.53 6.21
C GLU A 345 -7.22 26.85 7.68
N ILE A 346 -6.40 27.87 7.93
CA ILE A 346 -6.17 28.44 9.27
C ILE A 346 -7.15 29.58 9.47
N VAL A 347 -7.84 29.60 10.62
CA VAL A 347 -8.87 30.57 10.96
C VAL A 347 -8.71 31.09 12.42
N ILE A 348 -9.33 32.18 12.75
CA ILE A 348 -9.57 32.52 14.14
C ILE A 348 -10.90 31.87 14.54
N ALA A 349 -10.86 30.97 15.51
CA ALA A 349 -12.05 30.42 16.15
C ALA A 349 -12.46 31.31 17.34
N VAL A 350 -13.75 31.61 17.42
CA VAL A 350 -14.36 32.36 18.51
C VAL A 350 -15.62 31.62 18.99
N PRO A 351 -16.09 31.83 20.23
CA PRO A 351 -17.39 31.35 20.69
C PRO A 351 -18.51 31.81 19.76
N LYS A 352 -19.57 31.01 19.65
CA LYS A 352 -20.73 31.29 18.80
C LYS A 352 -21.29 32.69 19.06
N GLY A 353 -21.58 33.42 17.98
CA GLY A 353 -22.03 34.81 18.03
C GLY A 353 -20.92 35.85 18.22
N ASN A 354 -19.66 35.42 18.31
CA ASN A 354 -18.48 36.28 18.38
C ASN A 354 -18.62 37.45 19.40
N PRO A 355 -18.76 37.15 20.70
CA PRO A 355 -19.12 38.14 21.72
C PRO A 355 -18.07 39.26 21.90
N LYS A 356 -16.84 39.05 21.41
CA LYS A 356 -15.75 40.05 21.45
C LYS A 356 -15.61 40.83 20.13
N ASN A 357 -16.49 40.60 19.16
CA ASN A 357 -16.52 41.28 17.85
C ASN A 357 -15.16 41.27 17.13
N ILE A 358 -14.46 40.12 17.19
CA ILE A 358 -13.15 39.90 16.53
C ILE A 358 -13.39 39.68 15.03
N LYS A 359 -12.72 40.44 14.17
CA LYS A 359 -12.86 40.34 12.69
C LYS A 359 -11.56 40.04 11.95
N THR A 360 -10.42 40.37 12.57
CA THR A 360 -9.09 40.25 11.96
C THR A 360 -8.07 39.79 12.99
N LEU A 361 -6.86 39.41 12.49
CA LEU A 361 -5.72 39.12 13.37
C LEU A 361 -5.28 40.30 14.24
N ALA A 362 -5.47 41.53 13.75
CA ALA A 362 -5.14 42.74 14.52
C ALA A 362 -6.01 42.88 15.76
N ASP A 363 -7.26 42.43 15.73
CA ASP A 363 -8.18 42.47 16.87
C ASP A 363 -7.71 41.58 18.03
N LEU A 364 -6.89 40.54 17.74
CA LEU A 364 -6.31 39.70 18.79
C LEU A 364 -5.33 40.46 19.70
N ALA A 365 -4.87 41.63 19.27
CA ALA A 365 -4.00 42.52 20.08
C ALA A 365 -4.78 43.46 21.04
N GLN A 366 -6.14 43.44 21.03
CA GLN A 366 -6.95 44.26 21.93
C GLN A 366 -6.70 43.89 23.39
N ASN A 367 -6.53 44.89 24.25
CA ASN A 367 -6.27 44.67 25.67
C ASN A 367 -7.36 43.85 26.37
N GLY A 368 -6.95 42.90 27.19
CA GLY A 368 -7.84 42.08 28.01
C GLY A 368 -8.44 40.87 27.29
N LEU A 369 -8.08 40.60 26.03
CA LEU A 369 -8.43 39.34 25.37
C LEU A 369 -7.53 38.20 25.86
N ARG A 370 -8.13 37.01 25.99
CA ARG A 370 -7.43 35.76 26.27
C ARG A 370 -7.31 34.99 24.96
N VAL A 371 -6.14 35.04 24.35
CA VAL A 371 -5.87 34.45 23.03
C VAL A 371 -5.16 33.12 23.19
N GLY A 372 -5.61 32.09 22.46
CA GLY A 372 -4.98 30.81 22.35
C GLY A 372 -4.16 30.69 21.05
N LEU A 373 -2.90 30.29 21.15
CA LEU A 373 -2.02 30.01 20.03
C LEU A 373 -1.38 28.63 20.20
N CYS A 374 -1.00 28.00 19.12
CA CYS A 374 -0.11 26.85 19.23
C CYS A 374 1.34 27.31 19.40
N ASN A 375 2.14 26.49 20.10
CA ASN A 375 3.58 26.74 20.26
C ASN A 375 4.29 26.57 18.91
N ALA A 376 5.06 27.60 18.50
CA ALA A 376 5.71 27.66 17.19
C ALA A 376 6.80 26.59 16.98
N GLU A 377 7.43 26.09 18.04
CA GLU A 377 8.48 25.06 17.96
C GLU A 377 7.90 23.64 17.95
N GLN A 378 6.72 23.46 18.56
CA GLN A 378 6.09 22.16 18.74
C GLN A 378 5.04 21.84 17.68
N SER A 379 4.47 22.85 17.03
CA SER A 379 3.30 22.75 16.17
C SER A 379 3.49 23.43 14.83
N THR A 380 3.11 22.76 13.75
CA THR A 380 2.97 23.38 12.43
C THR A 380 2.04 24.60 12.48
N LEU A 381 0.88 24.47 13.14
CA LEU A 381 -0.08 25.56 13.28
C LEU A 381 0.54 26.75 14.00
N GLY A 382 1.32 26.50 15.06
CA GLY A 382 2.04 27.55 15.79
C GLY A 382 3.11 28.21 14.92
N PHE A 383 3.92 27.43 14.21
CA PHE A 383 4.94 27.92 13.29
C PHE A 383 4.34 28.81 12.20
N MET A 384 3.27 28.35 11.52
CA MET A 384 2.57 29.11 10.49
C MET A 384 1.90 30.36 11.03
N SER A 385 1.18 30.26 12.17
CA SER A 385 0.53 31.39 12.81
C SER A 385 1.53 32.48 13.22
N ALA A 386 2.68 32.08 13.79
CA ALA A 386 3.75 33.01 14.11
C ALA A 386 4.31 33.69 12.86
N GLY A 387 4.54 32.95 11.77
CA GLY A 387 4.97 33.50 10.47
C GLY A 387 3.97 34.50 9.90
N ILE A 388 2.68 34.17 9.91
CA ILE A 388 1.61 35.09 9.47
C ILE A 388 1.62 36.38 10.32
N LEU A 389 1.62 36.26 11.64
CA LEU A 389 1.63 37.39 12.55
C LEU A 389 2.88 38.26 12.36
N ARG A 390 4.07 37.69 12.21
CA ARG A 390 5.30 38.44 11.90
C ARG A 390 5.22 39.17 10.58
N SER A 391 4.74 38.51 9.51
CA SER A 391 4.58 39.14 8.18
C SER A 391 3.61 40.35 8.17
N MET A 392 2.77 40.47 9.22
CA MET A 392 1.83 41.57 9.41
C MET A 392 2.26 42.53 10.52
N ASN A 393 3.43 42.37 11.13
CA ASN A 393 3.94 43.12 12.28
C ASN A 393 3.00 43.05 13.51
N LEU A 394 2.28 41.96 13.71
CA LEU A 394 1.33 41.76 14.81
C LEU A 394 1.84 40.79 15.89
N PHE A 395 2.96 40.09 15.67
CA PHE A 395 3.42 39.01 16.54
C PHE A 395 3.54 39.44 18.00
N ASP A 396 4.32 40.49 18.29
CA ASP A 396 4.59 40.91 19.67
C ASP A 396 3.34 41.43 20.38
N SER A 397 2.46 42.11 19.65
CA SER A 397 1.21 42.65 20.20
C SER A 397 0.21 41.54 20.53
N VAL A 398 0.06 40.55 19.68
CA VAL A 398 -0.83 39.40 19.93
C VAL A 398 -0.25 38.49 21.02
N MET A 399 1.07 38.31 21.05
CA MET A 399 1.72 37.49 22.08
C MET A 399 1.55 38.03 23.50
N LYS A 400 1.32 39.33 23.69
CA LYS A 400 0.95 39.90 25.00
C LYS A 400 -0.39 39.37 25.55
N ASN A 401 -1.31 39.00 24.65
CA ASN A 401 -2.60 38.43 24.97
C ASN A 401 -2.62 36.88 24.93
N ALA A 402 -1.49 36.24 24.57
CA ALA A 402 -1.38 34.79 24.48
C ALA A 402 -1.48 34.16 25.88
N SER A 403 -2.68 33.80 26.29
CA SER A 403 -2.96 33.16 27.58
C SER A 403 -2.69 31.66 27.58
N SER A 404 -2.58 31.06 26.40
CA SER A 404 -2.29 29.64 26.24
C SER A 404 -1.42 29.38 25.00
N GLN A 405 -0.37 28.55 25.17
CA GLN A 405 0.48 28.02 24.09
C GLN A 405 0.55 26.51 24.22
N VAL A 406 -0.02 25.80 23.25
CA VAL A 406 -0.20 24.34 23.29
C VAL A 406 0.34 23.67 22.01
N PRO A 407 0.60 22.37 22.01
CA PRO A 407 1.16 21.68 20.84
C PRO A 407 0.16 21.42 19.70
N THR A 408 -1.15 21.42 19.95
CA THR A 408 -2.17 21.16 18.91
C THR A 408 -3.41 22.02 19.07
N GLY A 409 -4.13 22.28 17.94
CA GLY A 409 -5.35 23.09 17.93
C GLY A 409 -6.51 22.51 18.75
N ASP A 410 -6.56 21.18 18.95
CA ASP A 410 -7.61 20.52 19.73
C ASP A 410 -7.63 20.99 21.19
N PHE A 411 -6.47 21.23 21.79
CA PHE A 411 -6.38 21.77 23.14
C PHE A 411 -6.94 23.19 23.21
N LEU A 412 -6.71 24.01 22.17
CA LEU A 412 -7.24 25.39 22.10
C LEU A 412 -8.77 25.38 21.97
N VAL A 413 -9.31 24.47 21.13
CA VAL A 413 -10.77 24.34 20.98
C VAL A 413 -11.43 23.93 22.29
N ASN A 414 -10.83 23.03 23.07
CA ASN A 414 -11.34 22.67 24.38
C ASN A 414 -11.33 23.83 25.35
N GLN A 415 -10.26 24.65 25.40
CA GLN A 415 -10.16 25.84 26.24
C GLN A 415 -11.15 26.93 25.80
N LEU A 416 -11.36 27.09 24.50
CA LEU A 416 -12.36 28.01 23.96
C LEU A 416 -13.78 27.56 24.37
N ARG A 417 -14.09 26.26 24.29
CA ARG A 417 -15.39 25.69 24.70
C ARG A 417 -15.69 25.88 26.19
N THR A 418 -14.67 25.80 27.04
CA THR A 418 -14.81 25.99 28.49
C THR A 418 -14.83 27.49 28.91
N GLY A 419 -14.72 28.42 27.96
CA GLY A 419 -14.66 29.83 28.20
C GLY A 419 -13.33 30.32 28.81
N SER A 420 -12.28 29.51 28.77
CA SER A 420 -10.94 29.89 29.23
C SER A 420 -10.23 30.81 28.24
N LEU A 421 -10.63 30.81 26.97
CA LEU A 421 -10.16 31.66 25.89
C LEU A 421 -11.34 32.47 25.29
N ASP A 422 -11.02 33.63 24.74
CA ASP A 422 -11.95 34.48 23.97
C ASP A 422 -11.79 34.26 22.46
N ALA A 423 -10.59 33.91 22.01
CA ALA A 423 -10.27 33.56 20.63
C ALA A 423 -9.08 32.57 20.56
N ALA A 424 -9.02 31.81 19.49
CA ALA A 424 -7.88 30.91 19.22
C ALA A 424 -7.58 30.85 17.73
N VAL A 425 -6.31 30.78 17.36
CA VAL A 425 -5.90 30.50 15.99
C VAL A 425 -5.80 28.99 15.83
N VAL A 426 -6.66 28.42 14.96
CA VAL A 426 -6.82 26.97 14.77
C VAL A 426 -6.99 26.64 13.30
N TYR A 427 -6.88 25.35 12.93
CA TYR A 427 -7.38 24.91 11.64
C TYR A 427 -8.92 24.90 11.65
N ARG A 428 -9.55 25.25 10.52
CA ARG A 428 -11.01 25.14 10.38
C ARG A 428 -11.52 23.75 10.73
N THR A 429 -10.75 22.72 10.38
CA THR A 429 -11.05 21.31 10.69
C THR A 429 -11.19 21.01 12.19
N ASN A 430 -10.52 21.77 13.07
CA ASN A 430 -10.64 21.59 14.52
C ASN A 430 -12.03 21.96 15.06
N ILE A 431 -12.78 22.83 14.38
CA ILE A 431 -14.10 23.31 14.81
C ILE A 431 -15.24 22.89 13.86
N GLN A 432 -14.94 22.30 12.71
CA GLN A 432 -15.90 21.97 11.66
C GLN A 432 -17.07 21.09 12.15
N SER A 433 -16.83 20.18 13.07
CA SER A 433 -17.86 19.31 13.64
C SER A 433 -18.71 19.97 14.74
N GLN A 434 -18.43 21.23 15.11
CA GLN A 434 -19.06 21.94 16.22
C GLN A 434 -19.59 23.35 15.82
N PRO A 435 -20.39 23.46 14.74
CA PRO A 435 -20.84 24.75 14.21
C PRO A 435 -21.78 25.51 15.17
N ASP A 436 -22.38 24.81 16.12
CA ASP A 436 -23.25 25.41 17.13
C ASP A 436 -22.49 26.09 18.30
N HIS A 437 -21.19 25.75 18.43
CA HIS A 437 -20.34 26.26 19.51
C HIS A 437 -19.39 27.38 19.07
N PHE A 438 -18.98 27.36 17.78
CA PHE A 438 -17.93 28.23 17.29
C PHE A 438 -18.29 28.91 15.98
N ASP A 439 -17.77 30.12 15.81
CA ASP A 439 -17.69 30.83 14.55
C ASP A 439 -16.23 30.87 14.08
N ALA A 440 -16.01 30.73 12.76
CA ALA A 440 -14.70 30.80 12.11
C ALA A 440 -14.54 32.12 11.39
N ILE A 441 -13.51 32.87 11.72
CA ILE A 441 -13.15 34.12 11.06
C ILE A 441 -11.97 33.80 10.11
N PRO A 442 -12.14 33.96 8.80
CA PRO A 442 -11.10 33.65 7.83
C PRO A 442 -9.89 34.58 7.95
N LEU A 443 -8.71 34.05 7.70
CA LEU A 443 -7.47 34.79 7.54
C LEU A 443 -7.17 35.09 6.06
N PRO A 444 -6.18 35.96 5.74
CA PRO A 444 -5.76 36.16 4.36
C PRO A 444 -5.40 34.86 3.64
N ALA A 445 -6.11 34.53 2.58
CA ALA A 445 -6.12 33.21 1.94
C ALA A 445 -4.77 32.79 1.33
N ASP A 446 -3.90 33.74 0.98
CA ASP A 446 -2.57 33.50 0.43
C ASP A 446 -1.57 32.90 1.43
N LYS A 447 -1.84 33.06 2.76
CA LYS A 447 -0.92 32.63 3.84
C LYS A 447 -1.53 31.63 4.82
N ALA A 448 -2.86 31.50 4.81
CA ALA A 448 -3.60 30.77 5.84
C ALA A 448 -3.98 29.34 5.44
N LYS A 449 -3.11 28.65 4.70
CA LYS A 449 -3.36 27.29 4.19
C LYS A 449 -2.21 26.37 4.53
N ALA A 450 -2.53 25.25 5.14
CA ALA A 450 -1.59 24.16 5.36
C ALA A 450 -1.90 22.99 4.44
N ILE A 451 -0.89 22.43 3.79
CA ILE A 451 -1.02 21.27 2.91
C ILE A 451 -0.46 20.06 3.64
N GLN A 452 -1.26 18.99 3.76
CA GLN A 452 -0.91 17.80 4.52
C GLN A 452 -0.35 16.72 3.59
N PRO A 453 0.99 16.47 3.61
CA PRO A 453 1.62 15.39 2.86
C PRO A 453 1.59 14.07 3.61
N PHE A 454 1.26 13.00 2.88
CA PHE A 454 1.33 11.61 3.34
C PHE A 454 2.54 10.94 2.70
N ALA A 455 3.40 10.33 3.50
CA ALA A 455 4.63 9.69 3.07
C ALA A 455 4.81 8.31 3.69
N VAL A 456 5.32 7.35 2.90
CA VAL A 456 5.67 6.01 3.35
C VAL A 456 7.19 5.92 3.47
N ARG A 457 7.69 5.34 4.56
CA ARG A 457 9.12 5.19 4.78
C ARG A 457 9.73 4.20 3.77
N LYS A 458 10.83 4.62 3.11
CA LYS A 458 11.47 3.86 2.00
C LYS A 458 11.97 2.47 2.40
N ASP A 459 12.44 2.31 3.63
CA ASP A 459 13.01 1.08 4.19
C ASP A 459 12.09 0.43 5.24
N SER A 460 10.81 0.79 5.26
CA SER A 460 9.82 0.11 6.10
C SER A 460 9.67 -1.35 5.68
N ARG A 461 9.70 -2.24 6.66
CA ARG A 461 9.37 -3.65 6.45
C ARG A 461 7.91 -3.88 6.05
N TYR A 462 7.07 -2.84 6.14
CA TYR A 462 5.65 -2.84 5.80
C TYR A 462 5.30 -1.72 4.80
N SER A 463 6.22 -1.43 3.88
CA SER A 463 6.04 -0.37 2.89
C SER A 463 4.81 -0.59 2.00
N ALA A 464 4.56 -1.84 1.58
CA ALA A 464 3.39 -2.15 0.75
C ALA A 464 2.07 -1.94 1.51
N ILE A 465 2.01 -2.26 2.81
CA ILE A 465 0.86 -1.93 3.68
C ILE A 465 0.70 -0.40 3.78
N GLY A 466 1.79 0.34 3.94
CA GLY A 466 1.78 1.81 3.97
C GLY A 466 1.17 2.41 2.70
N HIS A 467 1.52 1.89 1.52
CA HIS A 467 0.93 2.31 0.24
C HIS A 467 -0.55 1.92 0.12
N ARG A 468 -0.95 0.72 0.55
CA ARG A 468 -2.37 0.35 0.59
C ARG A 468 -3.18 1.20 1.58
N MET A 469 -2.57 1.64 2.70
CA MET A 469 -3.20 2.62 3.59
C MET A 469 -3.46 3.94 2.85
N LEU A 470 -2.50 4.45 2.08
CA LEU A 470 -2.70 5.63 1.24
C LEU A 470 -3.85 5.44 0.25
N ASP A 471 -3.89 4.30 -0.45
CA ASP A 471 -4.95 3.99 -1.42
C ASP A 471 -6.32 3.90 -0.73
N TYR A 472 -6.38 3.32 0.47
CA TYR A 472 -7.60 3.26 1.28
C TYR A 472 -8.09 4.66 1.68
N LEU A 473 -7.17 5.54 2.13
CA LEU A 473 -7.51 6.93 2.45
C LEU A 473 -8.00 7.69 1.22
N LYS A 474 -7.36 7.50 0.05
CA LYS A 474 -7.80 8.09 -1.23
C LYS A 474 -9.21 7.63 -1.63
N ALA A 475 -9.53 6.36 -1.46
CA ALA A 475 -10.86 5.82 -1.74
C ALA A 475 -11.96 6.40 -0.84
N ASN A 476 -11.58 6.92 0.33
CA ASN A 476 -12.48 7.50 1.34
C ASN A 476 -12.38 9.04 1.46
N LYS A 477 -12.09 9.74 0.35
CA LYS A 477 -11.91 11.20 0.32
C LYS A 477 -13.06 11.99 0.97
N GLY A 478 -14.28 11.48 0.89
CA GLY A 478 -15.46 12.11 1.51
C GLY A 478 -15.37 12.32 3.02
N SER A 479 -14.58 11.49 3.73
CA SER A 479 -14.33 11.68 5.17
C SER A 479 -13.48 12.93 5.44
N PHE A 480 -12.52 13.22 4.56
CA PHE A 480 -11.72 14.44 4.64
C PHE A 480 -12.54 15.69 4.33
N GLU A 481 -13.35 15.65 3.27
CA GLU A 481 -14.24 16.75 2.89
C GLU A 481 -15.26 17.04 4.00
N LYS A 482 -15.84 16.01 4.61
CA LYS A 482 -16.74 16.14 5.77
C LYS A 482 -16.03 16.75 6.99
N ALA A 483 -14.76 16.44 7.19
CA ALA A 483 -13.94 17.03 8.25
C ALA A 483 -13.47 18.46 7.94
N GLY A 484 -13.81 19.01 6.77
CA GLY A 484 -13.50 20.40 6.38
C GLY A 484 -12.15 20.57 5.66
N PHE A 485 -11.56 19.49 5.15
CA PHE A 485 -10.38 19.57 4.29
C PHE A 485 -10.76 19.78 2.82
N VAL A 486 -9.88 20.43 2.09
CA VAL A 486 -9.90 20.43 0.62
C VAL A 486 -9.06 19.24 0.14
N TRP A 487 -9.63 18.40 -0.74
CA TRP A 487 -8.94 17.23 -1.28
C TRP A 487 -7.91 17.60 -2.34
N ARG A 488 -6.70 16.99 -2.26
CA ARG A 488 -5.59 17.16 -3.21
C ARG A 488 -4.95 15.82 -3.62
N GLY A 489 -5.43 14.71 -3.08
CA GLY A 489 -4.78 13.39 -3.17
C GLY A 489 -4.74 12.75 -4.57
N ASP A 490 -5.32 13.38 -5.59
CA ASP A 490 -5.32 12.88 -6.97
C ASP A 490 -4.05 13.30 -7.75
N THR A 491 -3.14 14.04 -7.10
CA THR A 491 -1.86 14.46 -7.68
C THR A 491 -0.79 13.37 -7.59
N ALA A 492 0.19 13.42 -8.50
CA ALA A 492 1.36 12.54 -8.44
C ALA A 492 2.18 12.79 -7.15
N PRO A 493 2.91 11.78 -6.65
CA PRO A 493 3.87 11.98 -5.58
C PRO A 493 4.91 13.04 -5.94
N VAL A 494 5.36 13.78 -4.94
CA VAL A 494 6.41 14.80 -5.06
C VAL A 494 7.62 14.38 -4.23
N LYS A 495 8.82 14.80 -4.63
CA LYS A 495 10.03 14.54 -3.84
C LYS A 495 10.00 15.38 -2.57
N SER A 496 10.12 14.73 -1.42
CA SER A 496 10.03 15.36 -0.12
C SER A 496 11.07 16.46 0.13
N GLY A 497 12.29 16.29 -0.40
CA GLY A 497 13.37 17.26 -0.28
C GLY A 497 13.21 18.51 -1.17
N GLU A 498 12.32 18.44 -2.19
CA GLU A 498 12.05 19.53 -3.14
C GLU A 498 10.77 20.31 -2.78
N LEU A 499 10.11 19.96 -1.66
CA LEU A 499 8.92 20.68 -1.20
C LEU A 499 9.25 22.11 -0.85
N GLU A 500 8.59 23.05 -1.50
CA GLU A 500 8.81 24.49 -1.26
C GLU A 500 8.18 24.91 0.08
N ILE A 501 9.02 25.49 0.94
CA ILE A 501 8.56 26.15 2.16
C ILE A 501 8.24 27.60 1.78
N PRO A 502 7.02 28.10 2.01
CA PRO A 502 6.64 29.50 1.73
C PRO A 502 7.62 30.50 2.34
N ASP A 503 7.95 31.58 1.62
CA ASP A 503 8.98 32.56 2.05
C ASP A 503 8.69 33.21 3.39
N TYR A 504 7.42 33.46 3.71
CA TYR A 504 7.02 34.02 5.02
C TYR A 504 7.30 33.06 6.20
N LEU A 505 7.55 31.77 5.92
CA LEU A 505 7.93 30.76 6.91
C LEU A 505 9.44 30.53 6.99
N LYS A 506 10.22 31.06 6.04
CA LYS A 506 11.69 30.98 6.03
C LYS A 506 12.35 32.03 6.92
N GLN A 507 11.61 33.07 7.29
CA GLN A 507 12.10 34.13 8.18
C GLN A 507 12.15 33.61 9.62
N LYS A 508 13.38 33.54 10.18
CA LYS A 508 13.63 33.19 11.57
C LYS A 508 13.35 34.36 12.51
#